data_ba6689790dec66f3759d5f4812a542ee
#
_entry.id   ba6689790dec66f3759d5f4812a542ee
#
_cell.length_a   1.000
_cell.length_b   1.000
_cell.length_c   1.000
_cell.angle_alpha   90.00
_cell.angle_beta   90.00
_cell.angle_gamma   90.00
#
_symmetry.space_group_name_H-M   'P 1'
#
loop_
_entity.id
_entity.type
_entity.pdbx_description
1 polymer ?
#
loop_
_entity_poly.entity_id
_entity_poly.type
_entity_poly.pdbx_seq_one_letter_code
_entity_poly.pdbx_strand_id
1 'polypeptide(L)'
;DDPAHLHMALAPHWKNTPRQWVAVCDKAWLQAHLSALDAAGLTVHRIVPEFCPDSATLHITATGDEDKGWLWLRQSERGVWGLPLSEVQSSSWALNADERQSANIQAEPGVVRLASQKLERPAQLMAPGQHWLAALSSGWDLAQFEFQTDARARLLKTAQRLGHQMWQHPQWRWARWGLAALLCSQLVGLNVWAWKTRTNWQ
;
A
#
# COMPACT_ATOMS: atom_id res chain seq x y z
N ASP A 1 -24.07 -4.10 7.97
CA ASP A 1 -22.77 -4.63 8.41
C ASP A 1 -22.42 -4.04 9.77
N ASP A 2 -21.92 -4.88 10.67
CA ASP A 2 -21.52 -4.43 12.01
C ASP A 2 -20.22 -3.61 11.88
N PRO A 3 -20.18 -2.35 12.34
CA PRO A 3 -18.99 -1.49 12.30
C PRO A 3 -17.75 -2.12 12.94
N ALA A 4 -17.92 -3.07 13.87
CA ALA A 4 -16.82 -3.76 14.52
C ALA A 4 -16.00 -4.64 13.56
N HIS A 5 -16.59 -5.07 12.45
CA HIS A 5 -15.93 -5.87 11.40
C HIS A 5 -15.32 -5.04 10.28
N LEU A 6 -15.49 -3.72 10.33
CA LEU A 6 -14.98 -2.81 9.32
C LEU A 6 -13.70 -2.13 9.77
N HIS A 7 -12.72 -2.08 8.88
CA HIS A 7 -11.58 -1.20 9.00
C HIS A 7 -11.89 0.11 8.28
N MET A 8 -11.66 1.23 8.94
CA MET A 8 -11.89 2.58 8.43
C MET A 8 -10.60 3.36 8.44
N ALA A 9 -10.26 3.99 7.32
CA ALA A 9 -9.07 4.84 7.21
C ALA A 9 -9.44 6.23 6.68
N LEU A 10 -9.00 7.26 7.39
CA LEU A 10 -9.29 8.66 7.06
C LEU A 10 -8.36 9.14 5.95
N ALA A 11 -8.91 9.94 5.03
CA ALA A 11 -8.11 10.60 4.00
C ALA A 11 -7.07 11.55 4.60
N PRO A 12 -5.93 11.80 3.93
CA PRO A 12 -4.93 12.75 4.39
C PRO A 12 -5.55 14.15 4.52
N HIS A 13 -5.01 14.95 5.46
CA HIS A 13 -5.49 16.32 5.73
C HIS A 13 -6.95 16.43 6.23
N TRP A 14 -7.49 15.35 6.78
CA TRP A 14 -8.86 15.29 7.29
C TRP A 14 -9.24 16.44 8.25
N LYS A 15 -8.26 17.04 8.94
CA LYS A 15 -8.49 18.16 9.88
C LYS A 15 -8.81 19.49 9.21
N ASN A 16 -8.52 19.62 7.91
CA ASN A 16 -8.56 20.90 7.22
C ASN A 16 -9.70 21.00 6.18
N THR A 17 -10.53 19.98 6.06
CA THR A 17 -11.61 19.94 5.08
C THR A 17 -12.95 19.71 5.73
N PRO A 18 -14.04 20.38 5.27
CA PRO A 18 -15.38 20.21 5.84
C PRO A 18 -16.00 18.85 5.51
N ARG A 19 -15.54 18.18 4.47
CA ARG A 19 -15.93 16.82 4.09
C ARG A 19 -14.73 15.91 4.18
N GLN A 20 -14.95 14.74 4.76
CA GLN A 20 -13.92 13.74 4.95
C GLN A 20 -14.26 12.49 4.16
N TRP A 21 -13.31 12.02 3.39
CA TRP A 21 -13.40 10.71 2.77
C TRP A 21 -12.86 9.67 3.74
N VAL A 22 -13.57 8.57 3.84
CA VAL A 22 -13.20 7.43 4.64
C VAL A 22 -13.16 6.22 3.73
N ALA A 23 -12.02 5.55 3.65
CA ALA A 23 -11.96 4.24 3.02
C ALA A 23 -12.45 3.20 4.02
N VAL A 24 -13.29 2.29 3.57
CA VAL A 24 -13.87 1.24 4.40
C VAL A 24 -13.63 -0.10 3.72
N CYS A 25 -13.13 -1.07 4.46
CA CYS A 25 -13.00 -2.45 3.98
C CYS A 25 -13.27 -3.44 5.11
N ASP A 26 -13.51 -4.71 4.76
CA ASP A 26 -13.60 -5.79 5.72
C ASP A 26 -12.26 -5.99 6.42
N LYS A 27 -12.28 -5.95 7.75
CA LYS A 27 -11.10 -6.05 8.60
C LYS A 27 -10.44 -7.41 8.53
N ALA A 28 -11.24 -8.48 8.54
CA ALA A 28 -10.72 -9.85 8.50
C ALA A 28 -10.10 -10.16 7.14
N TRP A 29 -10.71 -9.66 6.06
CA TRP A 29 -10.15 -9.75 4.71
C TRP A 29 -8.78 -9.08 4.63
N LEU A 30 -8.68 -7.83 5.09
CA LEU A 30 -7.41 -7.09 5.07
C LEU A 30 -6.34 -7.80 5.89
N GLN A 31 -6.69 -8.25 7.10
CA GLN A 31 -5.78 -8.95 7.98
C GLN A 31 -5.28 -10.28 7.40
N ALA A 32 -6.15 -11.04 6.74
CA ALA A 32 -5.77 -12.28 6.07
C ALA A 32 -4.73 -12.05 4.97
N HIS A 33 -4.92 -11.01 4.15
CA HIS A 33 -3.98 -10.66 3.08
C HIS A 33 -2.63 -10.20 3.63
N LEU A 34 -2.63 -9.35 4.67
CA LEU A 34 -1.40 -8.89 5.32
C LEU A 34 -0.64 -10.05 5.97
N SER A 35 -1.36 -10.99 6.59
CA SER A 35 -0.77 -12.19 7.18
C SER A 35 -0.16 -13.11 6.12
N ALA A 36 -0.83 -13.28 4.99
CA ALA A 36 -0.31 -14.07 3.87
C ALA A 36 0.99 -13.46 3.29
N LEU A 37 1.04 -12.13 3.13
CA LEU A 37 2.23 -11.43 2.68
C LEU A 37 3.39 -11.55 3.70
N ASP A 38 3.10 -11.43 4.99
CA ASP A 38 4.09 -11.61 6.05
C ASP A 38 4.63 -13.05 6.09
N ALA A 39 3.76 -14.05 5.92
CA ALA A 39 4.15 -15.46 5.81
C ALA A 39 5.03 -15.74 4.58
N ALA A 40 4.77 -15.05 3.46
CA ALA A 40 5.61 -15.10 2.26
C ALA A 40 6.92 -14.32 2.40
N GLY A 41 7.18 -13.71 3.54
CA GLY A 41 8.39 -12.92 3.76
C GLY A 41 8.34 -11.50 3.21
N LEU A 42 7.20 -11.05 2.71
CA LEU A 42 7.03 -9.71 2.16
C LEU A 42 6.62 -8.73 3.26
N THR A 43 7.37 -7.65 3.41
CA THR A 43 7.04 -6.61 4.40
C THR A 43 6.18 -5.53 3.73
N VAL A 44 4.97 -5.37 4.21
CA VAL A 44 4.09 -4.29 3.76
C VAL A 44 4.46 -2.99 4.49
N HIS A 45 4.86 -1.98 3.73
CA HIS A 45 5.22 -0.66 4.27
C HIS A 45 4.06 0.32 4.25
N ARG A 46 3.17 0.19 3.30
CA ARG A 46 2.03 1.06 3.06
C ARG A 46 0.89 0.30 2.40
N ILE A 47 -0.34 0.69 2.73
CA ILE A 47 -1.55 0.22 2.07
C ILE A 47 -2.19 1.45 1.42
N VAL A 48 -2.34 1.43 0.10
CA VAL A 48 -2.90 2.56 -0.63
C VAL A 48 -4.18 2.14 -1.33
N PRO A 49 -5.21 3.00 -1.40
CA PRO A 49 -6.38 2.70 -2.21
C PRO A 49 -6.00 2.76 -3.70
N GLU A 50 -6.54 1.85 -4.48
CA GLU A 50 -6.31 1.79 -5.93
C GLU A 50 -6.79 3.07 -6.63
N PHE A 51 -7.91 3.59 -6.17
CA PHE A 51 -8.49 4.85 -6.65
C PHE A 51 -8.76 5.80 -5.49
N CYS A 52 -8.39 7.08 -5.69
CA CYS A 52 -8.62 8.16 -4.73
C CYS A 52 -9.51 9.24 -5.32
N PRO A 53 -10.40 9.86 -4.52
CA PRO A 53 -11.20 11.01 -4.96
C PRO A 53 -10.39 12.31 -4.85
N ASP A 54 -9.29 12.39 -5.58
CA ASP A 54 -8.28 13.45 -5.48
C ASP A 54 -8.42 14.55 -6.54
N SER A 55 -9.33 14.38 -7.51
CA SER A 55 -9.49 15.29 -8.63
C SER A 55 -10.84 16.01 -8.62
N ALA A 56 -10.83 17.33 -8.89
CA ALA A 56 -12.06 18.11 -9.09
C ALA A 56 -12.80 17.69 -10.36
N THR A 57 -12.06 17.30 -11.41
CA THR A 57 -12.64 16.77 -12.65
C THR A 57 -12.98 15.30 -12.49
N LEU A 58 -14.05 14.88 -13.18
CA LEU A 58 -14.42 13.47 -13.21
C LEU A 58 -13.40 12.66 -14.01
N HIS A 59 -12.82 11.66 -13.36
CA HIS A 59 -12.01 10.66 -14.03
C HIS A 59 -12.78 9.34 -14.13
N ILE A 60 -12.74 8.75 -15.30
CA ILE A 60 -13.36 7.46 -15.60
C ILE A 60 -12.26 6.51 -16.03
N THR A 61 -12.08 5.41 -15.31
CA THR A 61 -11.07 4.39 -15.62
C THR A 61 -11.75 3.06 -15.84
N ALA A 62 -11.54 2.44 -16.99
CA ALA A 62 -12.01 1.09 -17.26
C ALA A 62 -10.84 0.09 -17.12
N THR A 63 -11.05 -0.96 -16.32
CA THR A 63 -10.06 -1.99 -16.03
C THR A 63 -10.62 -3.38 -16.27
N GLY A 64 -9.74 -4.35 -16.50
CA GLY A 64 -10.09 -5.75 -16.68
C GLY A 64 -10.12 -6.20 -18.15
N ASP A 65 -10.97 -7.17 -18.44
CA ASP A 65 -11.18 -7.73 -19.76
C ASP A 65 -12.63 -7.59 -20.23
N GLU A 66 -12.93 -8.02 -21.45
CA GLU A 66 -14.28 -7.85 -22.04
C GLU A 66 -15.38 -8.53 -21.21
N ASP A 67 -15.10 -9.65 -20.53
CA ASP A 67 -16.08 -10.41 -19.76
C ASP A 67 -16.23 -9.88 -18.32
N LYS A 68 -15.16 -9.35 -17.74
CA LYS A 68 -15.07 -8.94 -16.35
C LYS A 68 -14.58 -7.50 -16.19
N GLY A 69 -14.96 -6.65 -17.12
CA GLY A 69 -14.59 -5.24 -17.10
C GLY A 69 -15.33 -4.45 -16.00
N TRP A 70 -14.61 -3.57 -15.34
CA TRP A 70 -15.14 -2.61 -14.39
C TRP A 70 -14.90 -1.19 -14.86
N LEU A 71 -15.82 -0.33 -14.53
CA LEU A 71 -15.72 1.08 -14.73
C LEU A 71 -15.66 1.80 -13.37
N TRP A 72 -14.57 2.50 -13.14
CA TRP A 72 -14.31 3.25 -11.92
C TRP A 72 -14.43 4.73 -12.20
N LEU A 73 -15.29 5.39 -11.43
CA LEU A 73 -15.49 6.83 -11.49
C LEU A 73 -14.95 7.45 -10.21
N ARG A 74 -14.17 8.51 -10.35
CA ARG A 74 -13.59 9.21 -9.20
C ARG A 74 -13.70 10.72 -9.37
N GLN A 75 -14.12 11.38 -8.31
CA GLN A 75 -14.24 12.85 -8.22
C GLN A 75 -14.17 13.28 -6.76
N SER A 76 -13.53 14.41 -6.47
CA SER A 76 -13.35 14.89 -5.09
C SER A 76 -14.65 15.13 -4.33
N GLU A 77 -15.72 15.50 -5.00
CA GLU A 77 -17.01 15.78 -4.38
C GLU A 77 -17.89 14.54 -4.19
N ARG A 78 -17.73 13.53 -5.04
CA ARG A 78 -18.59 12.34 -5.08
C ARG A 78 -17.91 11.07 -4.59
N GLY A 79 -16.60 11.09 -4.41
CA GLY A 79 -15.83 9.93 -3.99
C GLY A 79 -15.41 9.05 -5.15
N VAL A 80 -15.31 7.75 -4.84
CA VAL A 80 -14.97 6.70 -5.80
C VAL A 80 -16.12 5.69 -5.82
N TRP A 81 -16.60 5.35 -7.01
CA TRP A 81 -17.59 4.29 -7.18
C TRP A 81 -17.27 3.46 -8.41
N GLY A 82 -17.58 2.19 -8.36
CA GLY A 82 -17.36 1.24 -9.43
C GLY A 82 -18.64 0.56 -9.85
N LEU A 83 -18.73 0.22 -11.14
CA LEU A 83 -19.81 -0.59 -11.68
C LEU A 83 -19.28 -1.53 -12.76
N PRO A 84 -19.86 -2.73 -12.92
CA PRO A 84 -19.52 -3.62 -14.00
C PRO A 84 -19.74 -2.94 -15.35
N LEU A 85 -18.79 -3.07 -16.25
CA LEU A 85 -18.86 -2.47 -17.58
C LEU A 85 -20.05 -3.03 -18.40
N SER A 86 -20.48 -4.25 -18.09
CA SER A 86 -21.68 -4.87 -18.68
C SER A 86 -22.97 -4.14 -18.32
N GLU A 87 -23.04 -3.53 -17.15
CA GLU A 87 -24.23 -2.83 -16.64
C GLU A 87 -24.32 -1.37 -17.08
N VAL A 88 -23.27 -0.88 -17.72
CA VAL A 88 -23.24 0.50 -18.24
C VAL A 88 -24.18 0.63 -19.40
N GLN A 89 -25.21 1.44 -19.22
CA GLN A 89 -26.16 1.85 -20.26
C GLN A 89 -26.06 3.38 -20.44
N SER A 90 -26.08 3.84 -21.67
CA SER A 90 -25.95 5.28 -22.00
C SER A 90 -26.97 6.19 -21.29
N SER A 91 -28.11 5.62 -20.92
CA SER A 91 -29.21 6.34 -20.26
C SER A 91 -29.17 6.31 -18.73
N SER A 92 -28.40 5.42 -18.14
CA SER A 92 -28.44 5.19 -16.68
C SER A 92 -27.38 5.98 -15.90
N TRP A 93 -26.60 6.80 -16.57
CA TRP A 93 -25.57 7.60 -15.92
C TRP A 93 -26.19 8.79 -15.19
N ALA A 94 -26.02 8.82 -13.90
CA ALA A 94 -26.34 9.99 -13.07
C ALA A 94 -25.35 11.17 -13.32
N LEU A 95 -24.79 11.25 -14.53
CA LEU A 95 -23.87 12.29 -14.95
C LEU A 95 -24.56 13.26 -15.89
N ASN A 96 -24.37 14.55 -15.63
CA ASN A 96 -24.80 15.62 -16.51
C ASN A 96 -24.05 15.55 -17.86
N ALA A 97 -24.65 16.13 -18.93
CA ALA A 97 -24.00 16.15 -20.24
C ALA A 97 -22.63 16.83 -20.20
N ASP A 98 -22.49 17.92 -19.44
CA ASP A 98 -21.26 18.68 -19.30
C ASP A 98 -20.17 17.86 -18.55
N GLU A 99 -20.54 17.14 -17.50
CA GLU A 99 -19.64 16.24 -16.77
C GLU A 99 -19.13 15.11 -17.67
N ARG A 100 -20.02 14.54 -18.47
CA ARG A 100 -19.62 13.52 -19.46
C ARG A 100 -18.65 14.09 -20.48
N GLN A 101 -18.87 15.32 -20.94
CA GLN A 101 -18.02 15.95 -21.95
C GLN A 101 -16.64 16.33 -21.41
N SER A 102 -16.55 16.76 -20.15
CA SER A 102 -15.30 17.14 -19.50
C SER A 102 -14.54 15.99 -18.86
N ALA A 103 -15.15 14.81 -18.71
CA ALA A 103 -14.54 13.66 -18.08
C ALA A 103 -13.28 13.18 -18.81
N ASN A 104 -12.23 12.88 -18.04
CA ASN A 104 -11.05 12.20 -18.53
C ASN A 104 -11.31 10.69 -18.51
N ILE A 105 -11.32 10.07 -19.69
CA ILE A 105 -11.63 8.64 -19.85
C ILE A 105 -10.36 7.88 -20.22
N GLN A 106 -9.98 6.93 -19.40
CA GLN A 106 -8.85 6.03 -19.62
C GLN A 106 -9.31 4.57 -19.55
N ALA A 107 -8.67 3.70 -20.32
CA ALA A 107 -9.03 2.29 -20.33
C ALA A 107 -7.80 1.39 -20.57
N GLU A 108 -7.77 0.26 -19.92
CA GLU A 108 -6.80 -0.80 -20.19
C GLU A 108 -7.04 -1.44 -21.58
N PRO A 109 -6.00 -2.02 -22.19
CA PRO A 109 -6.12 -2.59 -23.53
C PRO A 109 -7.24 -3.61 -23.71
N GLY A 110 -7.51 -4.43 -22.66
CA GLY A 110 -8.55 -5.46 -22.70
C GLY A 110 -9.97 -4.91 -22.80
N VAL A 111 -10.21 -3.67 -22.38
CA VAL A 111 -11.56 -3.08 -22.30
C VAL A 111 -11.74 -1.78 -23.07
N VAL A 112 -10.68 -1.22 -23.67
CA VAL A 112 -10.71 0.11 -24.31
C VAL A 112 -11.76 0.22 -25.41
N ARG A 113 -11.94 -0.81 -26.20
CA ARG A 113 -12.95 -0.85 -27.27
C ARG A 113 -14.38 -0.84 -26.69
N LEU A 114 -14.62 -1.74 -25.71
CA LEU A 114 -15.92 -1.86 -25.05
C LEU A 114 -16.25 -0.60 -24.24
N ALA A 115 -15.30 -0.05 -23.49
CA ALA A 115 -15.46 1.20 -22.77
C ALA A 115 -15.81 2.36 -23.70
N SER A 116 -15.07 2.53 -24.80
CA SER A 116 -15.37 3.59 -25.78
C SER A 116 -16.75 3.46 -26.38
N GLN A 117 -17.19 2.24 -26.69
CA GLN A 117 -18.52 1.96 -27.20
C GLN A 117 -19.61 2.28 -26.18
N LYS A 118 -19.46 1.82 -24.94
CA LYS A 118 -20.42 2.02 -23.86
C LYS A 118 -20.53 3.48 -23.42
N LEU A 119 -19.41 4.19 -23.44
CA LEU A 119 -19.34 5.60 -23.04
C LEU A 119 -19.68 6.57 -24.20
N GLU A 120 -19.84 6.05 -25.41
CA GLU A 120 -20.04 6.83 -26.64
C GLU A 120 -18.94 7.91 -26.84
N ARG A 121 -17.75 7.65 -26.32
CA ARG A 121 -16.60 8.55 -26.36
C ARG A 121 -15.29 7.73 -26.42
N PRO A 122 -14.29 8.23 -27.15
CA PRO A 122 -13.02 7.56 -27.21
C PRO A 122 -12.35 7.56 -25.81
N ALA A 123 -11.97 6.37 -25.33
CA ALA A 123 -11.14 6.22 -24.15
C ALA A 123 -9.67 6.25 -24.54
N GLN A 124 -8.87 6.98 -23.76
CA GLN A 124 -7.41 6.96 -23.93
C GLN A 124 -6.87 5.61 -23.45
N LEU A 125 -5.98 5.03 -24.25
CA LEU A 125 -5.33 3.79 -23.87
C LEU A 125 -4.39 4.03 -22.69
N MET A 126 -4.55 3.23 -21.64
CA MET A 126 -3.72 3.24 -20.45
C MET A 126 -2.88 1.96 -20.42
N ALA A 127 -1.61 2.05 -20.08
CA ALA A 127 -0.79 0.86 -19.88
C ALA A 127 -1.32 0.00 -18.72
N PRO A 128 -1.24 -1.34 -18.84
CA PRO A 128 -1.66 -2.23 -17.74
C PRO A 128 -0.97 -1.86 -16.43
N GLY A 129 -1.75 -1.73 -15.36
CA GLY A 129 -1.23 -1.36 -14.04
C GLY A 129 -0.78 0.09 -13.88
N GLN A 130 -0.94 0.95 -14.86
CA GLN A 130 -0.58 2.37 -14.73
C GLN A 130 -1.34 3.06 -13.60
N HIS A 131 -2.59 2.68 -13.35
CA HIS A 131 -3.39 3.18 -12.23
C HIS A 131 -2.80 2.76 -10.87
N TRP A 132 -2.18 1.59 -10.75
CA TRP A 132 -1.46 1.18 -9.54
C TRP A 132 -0.24 2.04 -9.27
N LEU A 133 0.52 2.40 -10.31
CA LEU A 133 1.64 3.32 -10.17
C LEU A 133 1.16 4.71 -9.74
N ALA A 134 0.03 5.18 -10.27
CA ALA A 134 -0.59 6.42 -9.83
C ALA A 134 -1.06 6.33 -8.37
N ALA A 135 -1.64 5.20 -7.95
CA ALA A 135 -2.05 4.96 -6.57
C ALA A 135 -0.88 5.03 -5.58
N LEU A 136 0.32 4.58 -5.97
CA LEU A 136 1.51 4.67 -5.13
C LEU A 136 1.92 6.11 -4.80
N SER A 137 1.60 7.07 -5.64
CA SER A 137 1.84 8.50 -5.40
C SER A 137 0.80 9.13 -4.46
N SER A 138 -0.29 8.43 -4.17
CA SER A 138 -1.31 8.89 -3.22
C SER A 138 -0.70 9.09 -1.82
N GLY A 139 -1.05 10.20 -1.18
CA GLY A 139 -0.73 10.45 0.22
C GLY A 139 -1.55 9.61 1.21
N TRP A 140 -2.54 8.86 0.74
CA TRP A 140 -3.47 8.12 1.58
C TRP A 140 -2.91 6.75 1.96
N ASP A 141 -2.55 6.59 3.24
CA ASP A 141 -2.17 5.30 3.81
C ASP A 141 -3.37 4.74 4.57
N LEU A 142 -3.83 3.57 4.17
CA LEU A 142 -4.93 2.84 4.81
C LEU A 142 -4.46 2.06 6.05
N ALA A 143 -3.15 1.92 6.26
CA ALA A 143 -2.59 1.29 7.45
C ALA A 143 -2.72 2.21 8.67
N GLN A 144 -3.94 2.48 9.11
CA GLN A 144 -4.28 3.30 10.26
C GLN A 144 -4.79 2.43 11.42
N PHE A 145 -4.80 2.98 12.63
CA PHE A 145 -5.27 2.34 13.85
C PHE A 145 -4.59 0.99 14.10
N GLU A 146 -5.34 -0.09 14.17
CA GLU A 146 -4.85 -1.45 14.44
C GLU A 146 -3.90 -2.01 13.38
N PHE A 147 -3.94 -1.49 12.15
CA PHE A 147 -3.02 -1.86 11.06
C PHE A 147 -1.79 -0.95 11.00
N GLN A 148 -1.71 0.04 11.88
CA GLN A 148 -0.54 0.90 11.97
C GLN A 148 0.64 0.07 12.50
N THR A 149 1.52 -0.33 11.61
CA THR A 149 2.74 -1.04 12.01
C THR A 149 3.70 -0.03 12.61
N ASP A 150 3.94 -0.11 13.90
CA ASP A 150 4.94 0.72 14.59
C ASP A 150 6.28 0.64 13.85
N ALA A 151 6.88 1.80 13.60
CA ALA A 151 8.20 1.88 12.95
C ALA A 151 9.25 1.04 13.71
N ARG A 152 9.11 0.92 15.03
CA ARG A 152 9.94 0.06 15.90
C ARG A 152 9.71 -1.42 15.63
N ALA A 153 8.46 -1.86 15.46
CA ALA A 153 8.15 -3.26 15.15
C ALA A 153 8.66 -3.64 13.75
N ARG A 154 8.60 -2.72 12.78
CA ARG A 154 9.20 -2.90 11.44
C ARG A 154 10.71 -3.04 11.50
N LEU A 155 11.39 -2.17 12.24
CA LEU A 155 12.85 -2.23 12.45
C LEU A 155 13.27 -3.54 13.14
N LEU A 156 12.54 -3.98 14.16
CA LEU A 156 12.78 -5.24 14.85
C LEU A 156 12.62 -6.46 13.92
N LYS A 157 11.53 -6.51 13.15
CA LYS A 157 11.31 -7.59 12.15
C LYS A 157 12.40 -7.60 11.08
N THR A 158 12.81 -6.45 10.58
CA THR A 158 13.90 -6.33 9.60
C THR A 158 15.24 -6.75 10.21
N ALA A 159 15.54 -6.32 11.42
CA ALA A 159 16.75 -6.71 12.14
C ALA A 159 16.79 -8.22 12.44
N GLN A 160 15.66 -8.82 12.82
CA GLN A 160 15.55 -10.26 13.02
C GLN A 160 15.79 -11.05 11.73
N ARG A 161 15.20 -10.60 10.60
CA ARG A 161 15.41 -11.22 9.28
C ARG A 161 16.85 -11.11 8.82
N LEU A 162 17.46 -9.94 8.93
CA LEU A 162 18.86 -9.72 8.61
C LEU A 162 19.77 -10.56 9.50
N GLY A 163 19.49 -10.62 10.80
CA GLY A 163 20.21 -11.46 11.74
C GLY A 163 20.15 -12.94 11.38
N HIS A 164 18.95 -13.43 11.01
CA HIS A 164 18.77 -14.82 10.60
C HIS A 164 19.50 -15.14 9.28
N GLN A 165 19.43 -14.24 8.29
CA GLN A 165 20.16 -14.36 7.03
C GLN A 165 21.70 -14.35 7.25
N MET A 166 22.19 -13.42 8.09
CA MET A 166 23.61 -13.39 8.46
C MET A 166 24.07 -14.68 9.16
N TRP A 167 23.20 -15.29 9.99
CA TRP A 167 23.54 -16.50 10.71
C TRP A 167 23.57 -17.75 9.83
N GLN A 168 22.70 -17.86 8.85
CA GLN A 168 22.54 -19.05 8.01
C GLN A 168 23.37 -19.02 6.72
N HIS A 169 23.68 -17.85 6.15
CA HIS A 169 24.39 -17.76 4.89
C HIS A 169 25.89 -18.03 5.03
N PRO A 170 26.48 -18.97 4.24
CA PRO A 170 27.91 -19.33 4.34
C PRO A 170 28.84 -18.16 4.01
N GLN A 171 28.39 -17.18 3.23
CA GLN A 171 29.15 -15.97 2.88
C GLN A 171 29.56 -15.12 4.10
N TRP A 172 28.77 -15.18 5.17
CA TRP A 172 29.01 -14.41 6.40
C TRP A 172 29.86 -15.13 7.45
N ARG A 173 30.45 -16.29 7.13
CA ARG A 173 31.30 -17.05 8.07
C ARG A 173 32.44 -16.19 8.61
N TRP A 174 33.13 -15.48 7.75
CA TRP A 174 34.28 -14.64 8.16
C TRP A 174 33.85 -13.46 9.04
N ALA A 175 32.72 -12.85 8.76
CA ALA A 175 32.16 -11.78 9.60
C ALA A 175 31.79 -12.28 11.00
N ARG A 176 31.25 -13.50 11.12
CA ARG A 176 30.95 -14.15 12.42
C ARG A 176 32.20 -14.39 13.22
N TRP A 177 33.25 -14.93 12.59
CA TRP A 177 34.53 -15.14 13.26
C TRP A 177 35.18 -13.82 13.66
N GLY A 178 35.10 -12.77 12.82
CA GLY A 178 35.58 -11.44 13.14
C GLY A 178 34.87 -10.84 14.35
N LEU A 179 33.53 -10.96 14.41
CA LEU A 179 32.75 -10.50 15.56
C LEU A 179 33.11 -11.27 16.84
N ALA A 180 33.24 -12.59 16.76
CA ALA A 180 33.63 -13.41 17.90
C ALA A 180 35.03 -13.03 18.41
N ALA A 181 35.99 -12.82 17.53
CA ALA A 181 37.32 -12.38 17.88
C ALA A 181 37.32 -11.00 18.56
N LEU A 182 36.50 -10.07 18.08
CA LEU A 182 36.36 -8.73 18.66
C LEU A 182 35.74 -8.78 20.06
N LEU A 183 34.72 -9.60 20.27
CA LEU A 183 34.14 -9.82 21.60
C LEU A 183 35.12 -10.46 22.57
N CYS A 184 35.87 -11.45 22.12
CA CYS A 184 36.93 -12.11 22.95
C CYS A 184 38.04 -11.11 23.32
N SER A 185 38.48 -10.26 22.39
CA SER A 185 39.52 -9.25 22.66
C SER A 185 39.03 -8.20 23.66
N GLN A 186 37.78 -7.78 23.58
CA GLN A 186 37.16 -6.87 24.55
C GLN A 186 37.09 -7.50 25.95
N LEU A 187 36.66 -8.76 26.06
CA LEU A 187 36.60 -9.47 27.33
C LEU A 187 37.96 -9.64 27.95
N VAL A 188 38.98 -10.01 27.16
CA VAL A 188 40.36 -10.12 27.63
C VAL A 188 40.91 -8.75 28.07
N GLY A 189 40.69 -7.71 27.26
CA GLY A 189 41.13 -6.34 27.58
C GLY A 189 40.52 -5.82 28.88
N LEU A 190 39.22 -6.04 29.10
CA LEU A 190 38.55 -5.64 30.35
C LEU A 190 39.08 -6.44 31.56
N ASN A 191 39.35 -7.75 31.41
CA ASN A 191 39.91 -8.57 32.48
C ASN A 191 41.33 -8.13 32.83
N VAL A 192 42.18 -7.89 31.85
CA VAL A 192 43.56 -7.42 32.06
C VAL A 192 43.54 -6.03 32.72
N TRP A 193 42.66 -5.16 32.28
CA TRP A 193 42.50 -3.83 32.90
C TRP A 193 42.02 -3.93 34.36
N ALA A 194 41.02 -4.76 34.63
CA ALA A 194 40.50 -4.99 35.97
C ALA A 194 41.58 -5.63 36.90
N TRP A 195 42.41 -6.53 36.37
CA TRP A 195 43.54 -7.12 37.13
C TRP A 195 44.58 -6.06 37.44
N LYS A 196 44.99 -5.24 36.48
CA LYS A 196 45.98 -4.18 36.63
C LYS A 196 45.53 -3.08 37.60
N THR A 197 44.24 -2.74 37.64
CA THR A 197 43.70 -1.80 38.61
C THR A 197 43.71 -2.38 40.02
N ARG A 198 43.45 -3.67 40.23
CA ARG A 198 43.55 -4.33 41.54
C ARG A 198 44.95 -4.37 42.09
N THR A 199 45.95 -4.61 41.25
CA THR A 199 47.37 -4.68 41.70
C THR A 199 47.97 -3.30 42.02
N ASN A 200 47.39 -2.21 41.54
CA ASN A 200 47.85 -0.85 41.87
C ASN A 200 47.27 -0.28 43.19
N TRP A 201 46.39 -1.03 43.86
CA TRP A 201 45.80 -0.61 45.17
C TRP A 201 46.34 -1.41 46.35
N GLN A 202 47.34 -2.29 46.13
CA GLN A 202 48.13 -2.94 47.16
C GLN A 202 49.53 -2.29 47.29
#